data_421c6fb8831a56dd2d82d9724b37688a
#
_entry.id   421c6fb8831a56dd2d82d9724b37688a
#
_cell.length_a   1.000
_cell.length_b   1.000
_cell.length_c   1.000
_cell.angle_alpha   90.00
_cell.angle_beta   90.00
_cell.angle_gamma   90.00
#
_symmetry.space_group_name_H-M   'P 1'
#
loop_
_entity.id
_entity.type
_entity.pdbx_description
1 polymer ?
#
loop_
_entity_poly.entity_id
_entity_poly.type
_entity_poly.pdbx_seq_one_letter_code
_entity_poly.pdbx_strand_id
1 'polypeptide(L)' 'MPKQVDPPRFIRLPQVVEMTGLGKTTIYRWINHGTFPKQIQIGGKSVVWNEREVIDWMNQQVATAT' A
#
# COMPACT_ATOMS: atom_id res chain seq x y z
N MET A 1 23.58 -2.54 -11.52
CA MET A 1 22.71 -2.77 -11.52
C MET A 1 21.77 -2.42 -12.03
N PRO A 2 21.33 -2.67 -12.50
CA PRO A 2 20.38 -2.17 -13.11
C PRO A 2 19.33 -2.15 -12.39
N LYS A 3 18.96 -1.64 -12.38
CA LYS A 3 18.02 -1.48 -11.83
C LYS A 3 16.95 -1.99 -12.34
N GLN A 4 16.38 -2.55 -11.80
CA GLN A 4 15.24 -3.04 -12.12
C GLN A 4 14.30 -2.04 -12.49
N VAL A 5 13.72 -2.23 -13.45
CA VAL A 5 12.92 -1.20 -14.01
C VAL A 5 11.50 -1.64 -14.20
N ASP A 6 11.01 -2.44 -13.29
CA ASP A 6 9.62 -2.84 -13.39
C ASP A 6 8.74 -1.63 -13.27
N PRO A 7 7.74 -1.49 -14.09
CA PRO A 7 6.81 -0.39 -13.95
C PRO A 7 6.08 -0.53 -12.62
N PRO A 8 5.63 0.58 -12.06
CA PRO A 8 4.85 0.51 -10.83
C PRO A 8 3.56 -0.25 -11.11
N ARG A 9 3.12 -1.02 -10.14
CA ARG A 9 1.88 -1.74 -10.26
C ARG A 9 0.86 -1.13 -9.31
N PHE A 10 -0.27 -0.74 -9.84
CA PHE A 10 -1.30 -0.12 -9.02
C PHE A 10 -2.35 -1.14 -8.63
N ILE A 11 -2.73 -1.11 -7.37
CA ILE A 11 -3.77 -1.99 -6.87
C ILE A 11 -4.84 -1.14 -6.21
N ARG A 12 -6.03 -1.70 -6.11
CA ARG A 12 -7.16 -1.01 -5.55
C ARG A 12 -7.42 -1.44 -4.12
N LEU A 13 -8.31 -0.74 -3.44
CA LEU A 13 -8.58 -1.00 -2.04
C LEU A 13 -8.93 -2.46 -1.74
N PRO A 14 -9.78 -3.13 -2.51
CA PRO A 14 -10.06 -4.54 -2.18
C PRO A 14 -8.80 -5.41 -2.16
N GLN A 15 -7.86 -5.12 -3.05
CA GLN A 15 -6.61 -5.86 -3.08
C GLN A 15 -5.73 -5.53 -1.89
N VAL A 16 -5.71 -4.27 -1.48
CA VAL A 16 -4.95 -3.86 -0.29
C VAL A 16 -5.51 -4.57 0.94
N VAL A 17 -6.83 -4.61 1.06
CA VAL A 17 -7.48 -5.30 2.16
C VAL A 17 -7.10 -6.77 2.16
N GLU A 18 -7.13 -7.40 1.00
CA GLU A 18 -6.81 -8.82 0.90
C GLU A 18 -5.36 -9.09 1.25
N MET A 19 -4.46 -8.27 0.75
CA MET A 19 -3.03 -8.46 0.99
C MET A 19 -2.66 -8.27 2.46
N THR A 20 -3.22 -7.26 3.09
CA THR A 20 -2.81 -6.90 4.45
C THR A 20 -3.67 -7.54 5.52
N GLY A 21 -4.87 -7.95 5.18
CA GLY A 21 -5.79 -8.48 6.17
C GLY A 21 -6.44 -7.39 7.03
N LEU A 22 -6.22 -6.13 6.69
CA LEU A 22 -6.78 -5.03 7.47
C LEU A 22 -8.08 -4.57 6.85
N GLY A 23 -8.98 -4.07 7.69
CA GLY A 23 -10.22 -3.51 7.19
C GLY A 23 -10.02 -2.12 6.63
N LYS A 24 -10.98 -1.68 5.82
CA LYS A 24 -10.91 -0.38 5.17
C LYS A 24 -10.74 0.75 6.18
N THR A 25 -11.51 0.71 7.26
CA THR A 25 -11.45 1.76 8.26
C THR A 25 -10.08 1.87 8.89
N THR A 26 -9.47 0.72 9.18
CA THR A 26 -8.14 0.71 9.78
C THR A 26 -7.10 1.27 8.81
N ILE A 27 -7.21 0.89 7.53
CA ILE A 27 -6.28 1.37 6.52
C ILE A 27 -6.31 2.90 6.46
N TYR A 28 -7.50 3.48 6.35
CA TYR A 28 -7.61 4.93 6.23
C TYR A 28 -7.20 5.64 7.52
N ARG A 29 -7.49 5.06 8.67
CA ARG A 29 -7.06 5.64 9.92
C ARG A 29 -5.53 5.70 9.99
N TRP A 30 -4.87 4.63 9.58
CA TRP A 30 -3.41 4.58 9.63
C TRP A 30 -2.77 5.48 8.57
N ILE A 31 -3.43 5.65 7.42
CA ILE A 31 -2.97 6.62 6.44
C ILE A 31 -2.98 8.02 7.06
N ASN A 32 -4.05 8.35 7.77
CA ASN A 32 -4.15 9.66 8.40
C ASN A 32 -3.11 9.86 9.50
N HIS A 33 -2.68 8.77 10.13
CA HIS A 33 -1.63 8.85 11.14
C HIS A 33 -0.23 8.79 10.55
N GLY A 34 -0.12 8.60 9.24
CA GLY A 34 1.18 8.51 8.61
C GLY A 34 1.87 7.17 8.78
N THR A 35 1.13 6.14 9.16
CA THR A 35 1.72 4.83 9.43
C THR A 35 1.36 3.78 8.38
N PHE A 36 0.73 4.18 7.30
CA PHE A 36 0.40 3.28 6.19
C PHE A 36 0.62 4.04 4.88
N PRO A 37 1.03 3.35 3.81
CA PRO A 37 1.26 4.02 2.53
C PRO A 37 0.03 4.78 2.06
N LYS A 38 0.27 5.99 1.58
CA LYS A 38 -0.80 6.87 1.20
C LYS A 38 -1.35 6.47 -0.16
N GLN A 39 -2.64 6.61 -0.33
CA GLN A 39 -3.26 6.31 -1.60
C GLN A 39 -2.85 7.35 -2.65
N ILE A 40 -2.91 6.94 -3.91
CA ILE A 40 -2.60 7.78 -5.05
C ILE A 40 -3.89 7.98 -5.82
N GLN A 41 -4.22 9.22 -6.12
CA GLN A 41 -5.39 9.52 -6.90
C GLN A 41 -4.98 9.76 -8.35
N ILE A 42 -5.52 8.98 -9.26
CA ILE A 42 -5.23 9.13 -10.67
C ILE A 42 -6.52 9.33 -11.42
N GLY A 43 -6.44 10.08 -12.51
CA GLY A 43 -7.61 10.29 -13.36
C GLY A 43 -8.76 10.99 -12.66
N GLY A 44 -8.54 11.66 -11.58
CA GLY A 44 -9.55 12.42 -10.89
C GLY A 44 -10.44 11.63 -9.96
N LYS A 45 -10.71 10.37 -10.25
CA LYS A 45 -11.63 9.58 -9.44
C LYS A 45 -11.07 8.26 -8.96
N SER A 46 -10.04 7.77 -9.59
CA SER A 46 -9.51 6.45 -9.24
C SER A 46 -8.52 6.57 -8.11
N VAL A 47 -8.70 5.75 -7.09
CA VAL A 47 -7.80 5.72 -5.95
C VAL A 47 -7.10 4.37 -5.96
N VAL A 48 -5.78 4.40 -5.98
CA VAL A 48 -4.98 3.18 -6.03
C VAL A 48 -3.81 3.29 -5.07
N TRP A 49 -3.11 2.19 -4.89
CA TRP A 49 -1.87 2.15 -4.13
C TRP A 49 -0.80 1.55 -4.99
N ASN A 50 0.44 1.97 -4.77
CA ASN A 50 1.58 1.35 -5.42
C ASN A 50 1.82 0.03 -4.69
N GLU A 51 1.71 -1.08 -5.42
CA GLU A 51 1.83 -2.41 -4.81
C GLU A 51 3.14 -2.56 -4.07
N ARG A 52 4.23 -2.04 -4.63
CA ARG A 52 5.53 -2.14 -4.00
C ARG A 52 5.56 -1.48 -2.63
N GLU A 53 4.91 -0.34 -2.51
CA GLU A 53 4.87 0.35 -1.22
C GLU A 53 4.10 -0.46 -0.19
N VAL A 54 3.02 -1.10 -0.61
CA VAL A 54 2.25 -1.94 0.30
C VAL A 54 3.07 -3.15 0.73
N ILE A 55 3.76 -3.78 -0.22
CA ILE A 55 4.61 -4.92 0.09
C ILE A 55 5.73 -4.53 1.04
N ASP A 56 6.39 -3.41 0.77
CA ASP A 56 7.48 -2.94 1.63
C ASP A 56 6.97 -2.65 3.04
N TRP A 57 5.78 -2.07 3.14
CA TRP A 57 5.18 -1.80 4.44
C TRP A 57 4.90 -3.11 5.18
N MET A 58 4.37 -4.10 4.47
CA MET A 58 4.09 -5.40 5.08
C MET A 58 5.36 -6.05 5.59
N ASN A 59 6.43 -6.00 4.80
CA ASN A 59 7.72 -6.56 5.21
C ASN A 59 8.26 -5.86 6.43
N GLN A 60 8.05 -4.55 6.51
CA GLN A 60 8.50 -3.78 7.64
C GLN A 60 7.75 -4.19 8.91
N GLN A 61 6.46 -4.46 8.78
CA GLN A 61 5.67 -4.91 9.93
C GLN A 61 6.15 -6.27 10.43
N VAL A 62 6.45 -7.16 9.51
CA VAL A 62 6.98 -8.48 9.89
C VAL A 62 8.30 -8.32 10.63
N ALA A 63 9.17 -7.46 10.15
CA ALA A 63 10.48 -7.27 10.76
C ALA A 63 10.39 -6.69 12.15
N THR A 64 9.41 -5.81 12.39
CA THR A 64 9.31 -5.16 13.69
C THR A 64 8.43 -5.92 14.68
N ALA A 65 7.68 -6.90 14.20
CA ALA A 65 6.77 -7.65 15.07
C ALA A 65 7.47 -8.71 15.89
N THR A 66 8.68 -9.08 15.55
CA THR A 66 9.39 -10.15 16.25
C THR A 66 10.34 -9.62 17.34
#